data_cc78eb101e73c999c5df5d0b062d0ba2
#
_entry.id   cc78eb101e73c999c5df5d0b062d0ba2
#
_cell.length_a   1.000
_cell.length_b   1.000
_cell.length_c   1.000
_cell.angle_alpha   90.00
_cell.angle_beta   90.00
_cell.angle_gamma   90.00
#
_symmetry.space_group_name_H-M   'P 1'
#
loop_
_entity.id
_entity.type
_entity.pdbx_description
1 polymer ?
#
loop_
_entity_poly.entity_id
_entity_poly.type
_entity_poly.pdbx_seq_one_letter_code
_entity_poly.pdbx_strand_id
1 'polypeptide(L)'
;TCHYANMTNIVYNVMAHEIDHQFSAGHTWGNCPGIEGQLASGSAYEPGSGSTIMSYLGSCGAENISLGFGQNNTYYHVKSLEQVRQYSEQSTGNTCPDVIQVDNKRPEVTHNHGEGFFIPKSTAFELEAFGTDEDGDDLTYCWEQYDLGPVVSINAPQNPDVTIPLFMSRTPTTDNLRSFPSLNTILQNQSNNGERLPTVGREMNFKCTVRDNNLESGGSGRALVNQGEG
;
A
#
# COMPACT_ATOMS: atom_id res chain seq x y z
N THR A 1 21.22 24.20 -2.40
CA THR A 1 20.55 24.35 -1.09
C THR A 1 19.25 23.60 -1.14
N CYS A 2 19.23 22.38 -0.58
CA CYS A 2 18.00 21.60 -0.40
C CYS A 2 17.18 22.30 0.70
N HIS A 3 16.16 23.04 0.33
CA HIS A 3 15.15 23.53 1.26
C HIS A 3 14.18 22.39 1.57
N TYR A 4 14.49 21.57 2.56
CA TYR A 4 13.48 20.70 3.16
C TYR A 4 12.60 21.55 4.07
N ALA A 5 11.46 21.90 3.58
CA ALA A 5 10.55 22.81 4.30
C ALA A 5 9.88 22.18 5.54
N ASN A 6 10.05 20.87 5.77
CA ASN A 6 9.42 20.18 6.89
C ASN A 6 10.21 18.94 7.34
N MET A 7 10.56 18.89 8.63
CA MET A 7 11.23 17.73 9.24
C MET A 7 10.42 16.45 9.12
N THR A 8 9.10 16.52 9.13
CA THR A 8 8.21 15.37 8.94
C THR A 8 8.50 14.66 7.62
N ASN A 9 8.71 15.40 6.53
CA ASN A 9 9.00 14.82 5.22
C ASN A 9 10.35 14.09 5.19
N ILE A 10 11.36 14.61 5.89
CA ILE A 10 12.66 13.94 5.98
C ILE A 10 12.50 12.61 6.75
N VAL A 11 11.78 12.63 7.85
CA VAL A 11 11.62 11.44 8.70
C VAL A 11 10.86 10.34 7.96
N TYR A 12 9.70 10.65 7.38
CA TYR A 12 8.86 9.61 6.78
C TYR A 12 9.27 9.26 5.35
N ASN A 13 9.61 10.23 4.50
CA ASN A 13 9.89 9.94 3.11
C ASN A 13 11.35 9.54 2.83
N VAL A 14 12.28 9.87 3.70
CA VAL A 14 13.68 9.53 3.51
C VAL A 14 14.14 8.54 4.57
N MET A 15 14.08 8.89 5.86
CA MET A 15 14.62 8.01 6.88
C MET A 15 13.87 6.69 6.99
N ALA A 16 12.53 6.73 7.03
CA ALA A 16 11.72 5.51 7.11
C ALA A 16 11.89 4.66 5.84
N HIS A 17 11.96 5.30 4.67
CA HIS A 17 12.23 4.64 3.40
C HIS A 17 13.59 3.92 3.40
N GLU A 18 14.67 4.60 3.76
CA GLU A 18 16.02 4.01 3.78
C GLU A 18 16.18 2.93 4.86
N ILE A 19 15.53 3.10 6.01
CA ILE A 19 15.51 2.08 7.05
C ILE A 19 14.82 0.82 6.56
N ASP A 20 13.70 0.94 5.85
CA ASP A 20 12.96 -0.20 5.32
C ASP A 20 13.77 -1.01 4.30
N HIS A 21 14.63 -0.36 3.51
CA HIS A 21 15.57 -1.07 2.67
C HIS A 21 16.52 -1.98 3.47
N GLN A 22 16.90 -1.58 4.70
CA GLN A 22 17.70 -2.44 5.60
C GLN A 22 16.91 -3.67 6.07
N PHE A 23 15.57 -3.59 6.05
CA PHE A 23 14.67 -4.72 6.34
C PHE A 23 14.18 -5.43 5.08
N SER A 24 14.88 -5.30 3.97
CA SER A 24 14.63 -5.95 2.67
C SER A 24 13.38 -5.48 1.93
N ALA A 25 12.77 -4.36 2.30
CA ALA A 25 11.70 -3.79 1.51
C ALA A 25 12.24 -3.19 0.20
N GLY A 26 11.61 -3.52 -0.92
CA GLY A 26 11.88 -2.93 -2.23
C GLY A 26 10.93 -1.79 -2.54
N HIS A 27 11.27 -1.00 -3.57
CA HIS A 27 10.38 0.06 -4.05
C HIS A 27 9.05 -0.51 -4.53
N THR A 28 7.95 0.20 -4.25
CA THR A 28 6.59 -0.24 -4.58
C THR A 28 6.04 0.40 -5.86
N TRP A 29 6.67 1.43 -6.38
CA TRP A 29 6.25 2.13 -7.59
C TRP A 29 6.38 1.26 -8.87
N GLY A 30 5.42 1.42 -9.79
CA GLY A 30 5.33 0.63 -11.01
C GLY A 30 6.01 1.26 -12.24
N ASN A 31 6.14 2.59 -12.28
CA ASN A 31 6.80 3.30 -13.37
C ASN A 31 7.31 4.68 -12.93
N CYS A 32 8.60 4.93 -13.15
CA CYS A 32 9.23 6.20 -12.83
C CYS A 32 10.34 6.51 -13.86
N PRO A 33 10.02 7.21 -14.96
CA PRO A 33 10.95 7.47 -16.05
C PRO A 33 12.20 8.23 -15.59
N GLY A 34 13.36 7.76 -16.05
CA GLY A 34 14.67 8.32 -15.74
C GLY A 34 15.36 7.70 -14.53
N ILE A 35 14.67 6.84 -13.78
CA ILE A 35 15.22 6.11 -12.64
C ILE A 35 14.87 4.61 -12.66
N GLU A 36 14.66 4.06 -13.86
CA GLU A 36 14.27 2.67 -14.10
C GLU A 36 15.22 1.66 -13.43
N GLY A 37 16.50 2.03 -13.28
CA GLY A 37 17.50 1.18 -12.59
C GLY A 37 17.22 0.94 -11.10
N GLN A 38 16.29 1.67 -10.52
CA GLN A 38 15.88 1.50 -9.12
C GLN A 38 14.54 0.75 -8.97
N LEU A 39 13.95 0.29 -10.07
CA LEU A 39 12.74 -0.51 -10.04
C LEU A 39 12.97 -1.83 -9.32
N ALA A 40 12.16 -2.11 -8.32
CA ALA A 40 12.10 -3.42 -7.67
C ALA A 40 10.91 -4.21 -8.25
N SER A 41 11.14 -4.94 -9.35
CA SER A 41 10.08 -5.62 -10.10
C SER A 41 9.25 -6.62 -9.28
N GLY A 42 9.80 -7.17 -8.19
CA GLY A 42 9.10 -8.08 -7.26
C GLY A 42 8.23 -7.38 -6.21
N SER A 43 8.24 -6.05 -6.16
CA SER A 43 7.45 -5.25 -5.21
C SER A 43 6.72 -4.07 -5.83
N ALA A 44 6.72 -3.93 -7.16
CA ALA A 44 6.10 -2.84 -7.90
C ALA A 44 4.56 -2.98 -7.99
N TYR A 45 3.89 -2.95 -6.85
CA TYR A 45 2.45 -3.15 -6.71
C TYR A 45 1.63 -1.86 -6.78
N GLU A 46 2.28 -0.70 -6.87
CA GLU A 46 1.59 0.58 -6.98
C GLU A 46 1.67 1.15 -8.42
N PRO A 47 0.59 1.74 -8.95
CA PRO A 47 0.63 2.33 -10.29
C PRO A 47 1.53 3.58 -10.31
N GLY A 48 2.21 3.81 -11.44
CA GLY A 48 3.04 5.00 -11.66
C GLY A 48 4.08 5.21 -10.56
N SER A 49 4.14 6.42 -10.00
CA SER A 49 5.08 6.78 -8.92
C SER A 49 4.80 6.06 -7.60
N GLY A 50 3.65 5.41 -7.46
CA GLY A 50 3.16 4.96 -6.17
C GLY A 50 2.81 6.11 -5.22
N SER A 51 2.37 5.77 -4.01
CA SER A 51 1.88 6.72 -3.02
C SER A 51 2.30 6.43 -1.57
N THR A 52 2.89 5.27 -1.31
CA THR A 52 3.31 4.84 0.05
C THR A 52 4.77 5.20 0.34
N ILE A 53 5.26 4.89 1.55
CA ILE A 53 6.63 5.27 1.97
C ILE A 53 7.69 4.73 1.01
N MET A 54 7.58 3.47 0.55
CA MET A 54 8.55 2.84 -0.37
C MET A 54 8.36 3.24 -1.84
N SER A 55 7.59 4.28 -2.11
CA SER A 55 7.35 4.81 -3.45
C SER A 55 8.08 6.13 -3.70
N TYR A 56 7.97 6.66 -4.93
CA TYR A 56 8.65 7.89 -5.35
C TYR A 56 7.67 9.01 -5.65
N LEU A 57 6.93 9.40 -4.64
CA LEU A 57 5.94 10.47 -4.66
C LEU A 57 6.49 11.76 -5.25
N GLY A 58 5.87 12.23 -6.32
CA GLY A 58 6.21 13.51 -6.94
C GLY A 58 7.48 13.54 -7.78
N SER A 59 8.21 12.41 -7.90
CA SER A 59 9.51 12.37 -8.59
C SER A 59 9.45 11.76 -10.00
N CYS A 60 8.29 11.26 -10.45
CA CYS A 60 8.15 10.45 -11.66
C CYS A 60 7.51 11.19 -12.85
N GLY A 61 7.53 12.52 -12.87
CA GLY A 61 7.03 13.31 -14.00
C GLY A 61 5.56 13.03 -14.30
N ALA A 62 5.26 12.61 -15.55
CA ALA A 62 3.89 12.31 -15.99
C ALA A 62 3.28 11.04 -15.35
N GLU A 63 4.11 10.22 -14.72
CA GLU A 63 3.69 9.01 -14.01
C GLU A 63 3.35 9.27 -12.53
N ASN A 64 3.40 10.52 -12.08
CA ASN A 64 2.99 10.85 -10.71
C ASN A 64 1.49 10.66 -10.54
N ILE A 65 1.13 9.89 -9.51
CA ILE A 65 -0.27 9.67 -9.09
C ILE A 65 -0.63 10.52 -7.86
N SER A 66 0.34 11.15 -7.23
CA SER A 66 0.21 12.05 -6.09
C SER A 66 0.80 13.42 -6.41
N LEU A 67 0.26 14.48 -5.81
CA LEU A 67 0.57 15.89 -6.13
C LEU A 67 1.90 16.41 -5.54
N GLY A 68 2.86 15.54 -5.23
CA GLY A 68 4.22 15.97 -4.94
C GLY A 68 4.73 15.67 -3.53
N PHE A 69 6.02 15.94 -3.32
CA PHE A 69 6.68 15.86 -2.02
C PHE A 69 5.89 16.64 -0.97
N GLY A 70 5.42 15.96 0.06
CA GLY A 70 4.72 16.58 1.19
C GLY A 70 3.23 16.31 1.28
N GLN A 71 2.64 15.58 0.33
CA GLN A 71 1.30 14.98 0.50
C GLN A 71 1.47 13.50 0.82
N ASN A 72 1.99 13.23 1.99
CA ASN A 72 2.55 11.94 2.33
C ASN A 72 1.50 10.99 2.81
N ASN A 73 1.44 9.89 2.17
CA ASN A 73 1.02 8.66 2.79
C ASN A 73 2.14 8.22 3.74
N THR A 74 1.98 8.45 5.03
CA THR A 74 2.94 8.08 6.08
C THR A 74 2.71 6.66 6.57
N TYR A 75 2.49 5.72 5.64
CA TYR A 75 2.27 4.30 5.92
C TYR A 75 2.91 3.46 4.80
N TYR A 76 3.13 2.20 5.11
CA TYR A 76 3.70 1.23 4.18
C TYR A 76 2.61 0.48 3.42
N HIS A 77 2.87 0.19 2.14
CA HIS A 77 2.09 -0.74 1.36
C HIS A 77 2.15 -2.15 1.97
N VAL A 78 1.07 -2.92 1.83
CA VAL A 78 1.01 -4.31 2.31
C VAL A 78 2.23 -5.13 1.88
N LYS A 79 2.73 -4.91 0.66
CA LYS A 79 3.94 -5.59 0.17
C LYS A 79 5.20 -5.27 0.96
N SER A 80 5.40 -4.02 1.33
CA SER A 80 6.55 -3.61 2.17
C SER A 80 6.45 -4.28 3.55
N LEU A 81 5.26 -4.29 4.16
CA LEU A 81 5.03 -4.96 5.43
C LEU A 81 5.33 -6.46 5.37
N GLU A 82 4.93 -7.15 4.29
CA GLU A 82 5.29 -8.55 4.06
C GLU A 82 6.79 -8.78 3.98
N GLN A 83 7.51 -7.94 3.22
CA GLN A 83 8.95 -8.05 3.06
C GLN A 83 9.68 -7.83 4.37
N VAL A 84 9.34 -6.78 5.12
CA VAL A 84 9.90 -6.49 6.45
C VAL A 84 9.64 -7.65 7.40
N ARG A 85 8.40 -8.15 7.45
CA ARG A 85 8.03 -9.27 8.30
C ARG A 85 8.79 -10.55 7.93
N GLN A 86 8.87 -10.87 6.63
CA GLN A 86 9.61 -12.03 6.17
C GLN A 86 11.09 -11.95 6.57
N TYR A 87 11.71 -10.78 6.42
CA TYR A 87 13.11 -10.59 6.81
C TYR A 87 13.30 -10.69 8.32
N SER A 88 12.49 -9.99 9.11
CA SER A 88 12.68 -9.87 10.56
C SER A 88 12.20 -11.07 11.36
N GLU A 89 11.19 -11.82 10.90
CA GLU A 89 10.59 -12.94 11.62
C GLU A 89 11.02 -14.32 11.07
N GLN A 90 11.29 -14.43 9.76
CA GLN A 90 11.43 -15.73 9.07
C GLN A 90 12.78 -15.91 8.37
N SER A 91 13.66 -14.90 8.37
CA SER A 91 14.90 -14.90 7.64
C SER A 91 16.08 -14.47 8.53
N THR A 92 17.19 -14.04 7.91
CA THR A 92 18.44 -13.68 8.59
C THR A 92 18.27 -12.54 9.59
N GLY A 93 17.31 -11.67 9.41
CA GLY A 93 17.00 -10.59 10.38
C GLY A 93 16.59 -11.08 11.75
N ASN A 94 16.06 -12.31 11.86
CA ASN A 94 15.66 -12.91 13.13
C ASN A 94 16.84 -13.48 13.95
N THR A 95 18.06 -13.46 13.43
CA THR A 95 19.22 -14.08 14.10
C THR A 95 19.97 -13.13 15.04
N CYS A 96 19.76 -11.83 14.94
CA CYS A 96 20.51 -10.82 15.67
C CYS A 96 19.74 -10.10 16.80
N PRO A 97 18.39 -9.95 16.75
CA PRO A 97 17.67 -9.11 17.71
C PRO A 97 17.45 -9.82 19.04
N ASP A 98 17.47 -9.04 20.12
CA ASP A 98 16.84 -9.44 21.36
C ASP A 98 15.32 -9.30 21.21
N VAL A 99 14.60 -10.42 21.33
CA VAL A 99 13.14 -10.44 21.18
C VAL A 99 12.49 -10.08 22.51
N ILE A 100 11.79 -8.95 22.54
CA ILE A 100 10.99 -8.53 23.66
C ILE A 100 9.54 -8.95 23.41
N GLN A 101 8.98 -9.73 24.32
CA GLN A 101 7.56 -10.07 24.28
C GLN A 101 6.73 -8.86 24.72
N VAL A 102 5.64 -8.61 23.99
CA VAL A 102 4.65 -7.58 24.31
C VAL A 102 3.30 -8.24 24.53
N ASP A 103 2.47 -7.64 25.36
CA ASP A 103 1.15 -8.18 25.66
C ASP A 103 0.14 -7.88 24.54
N ASN A 104 0.40 -6.85 23.73
CA ASN A 104 -0.45 -6.48 22.61
C ASN A 104 -0.63 -7.62 21.60
N LYS A 105 -1.88 -7.89 21.22
CA LYS A 105 -2.25 -8.93 20.25
C LYS A 105 -2.38 -8.32 18.86
N ARG A 106 -2.20 -9.17 17.86
CA ARG A 106 -2.43 -8.77 16.46
C ARG A 106 -3.92 -8.82 16.16
N PRO A 107 -4.49 -7.82 15.50
CA PRO A 107 -5.87 -7.88 15.05
C PRO A 107 -6.08 -9.03 14.07
N GLU A 108 -7.25 -9.63 14.09
CA GLU A 108 -7.70 -10.59 13.11
C GLU A 108 -8.60 -9.89 12.07
N VAL A 109 -8.53 -10.32 10.82
CA VAL A 109 -9.33 -9.76 9.74
C VAL A 109 -9.99 -10.86 8.91
N THR A 110 -11.26 -10.63 8.58
CA THR A 110 -12.07 -11.49 7.72
C THR A 110 -12.80 -10.64 6.69
N HIS A 111 -13.33 -11.25 5.64
CA HIS A 111 -14.18 -10.61 4.64
C HIS A 111 -15.30 -11.56 4.22
N ASN A 112 -16.33 -11.03 3.56
CA ASN A 112 -17.51 -11.77 3.11
C ASN A 112 -17.56 -12.01 1.60
N HIS A 113 -16.46 -11.75 0.88
CA HIS A 113 -16.41 -11.85 -0.59
C HIS A 113 -16.18 -13.28 -1.12
N GLY A 114 -15.99 -14.27 -0.21
CA GLY A 114 -15.66 -15.65 -0.57
C GLY A 114 -14.34 -15.74 -1.34
N GLU A 115 -14.28 -16.56 -2.37
CA GLU A 115 -13.10 -16.68 -3.25
C GLU A 115 -13.08 -15.63 -4.37
N GLY A 116 -13.96 -14.61 -4.29
CA GLY A 116 -14.07 -13.55 -5.27
C GLY A 116 -15.45 -13.47 -5.93
N PHE A 117 -15.63 -12.46 -6.76
CA PHE A 117 -16.88 -12.21 -7.49
C PHE A 117 -16.62 -11.63 -8.88
N PHE A 118 -17.59 -11.77 -9.77
CA PHE A 118 -17.52 -11.27 -11.13
C PHE A 118 -18.36 -10.01 -11.28
N ILE A 119 -17.76 -8.98 -11.88
CA ILE A 119 -18.46 -7.74 -12.23
C ILE A 119 -18.20 -7.39 -13.70
N PRO A 120 -19.10 -6.64 -14.35
CA PRO A 120 -18.83 -6.13 -15.69
C PRO A 120 -17.62 -5.20 -15.68
N LYS A 121 -16.83 -5.22 -16.77
CA LYS A 121 -15.74 -4.24 -16.94
C LYS A 121 -16.27 -2.81 -16.85
N SER A 122 -15.44 -1.89 -16.43
CA SER A 122 -15.76 -0.47 -16.21
C SER A 122 -16.86 -0.22 -15.17
N THR A 123 -17.08 -1.18 -14.27
CA THR A 123 -18.01 -1.05 -13.15
C THR A 123 -17.23 -0.74 -11.87
N ALA A 124 -17.66 0.28 -11.13
CA ALA A 124 -17.16 0.56 -9.80
C ALA A 124 -17.63 -0.53 -8.82
N PHE A 125 -16.81 -0.81 -7.82
CA PHE A 125 -17.10 -1.84 -6.81
C PHE A 125 -16.61 -1.41 -5.43
N GLU A 126 -17.01 -2.15 -4.42
CA GLU A 126 -16.61 -1.92 -3.03
C GLU A 126 -16.10 -3.22 -2.42
N LEU A 127 -15.10 -3.10 -1.56
CA LEU A 127 -14.57 -4.19 -0.74
C LEU A 127 -14.72 -3.81 0.73
N GLU A 128 -15.19 -4.77 1.53
CA GLU A 128 -15.41 -4.62 2.95
C GLU A 128 -14.67 -5.71 3.73
N ALA A 129 -14.03 -5.34 4.84
CA ALA A 129 -13.37 -6.26 5.74
C ALA A 129 -13.92 -6.09 7.16
N PHE A 130 -13.78 -7.12 8.00
CA PHE A 130 -14.20 -7.10 9.39
C PHE A 130 -13.00 -7.45 10.26
N GLY A 131 -12.52 -6.46 11.00
CA GLY A 131 -11.43 -6.63 11.96
C GLY A 131 -11.96 -6.88 13.37
N THR A 132 -11.24 -7.70 14.12
CA THR A 132 -11.43 -7.85 15.57
C THR A 132 -10.08 -7.80 16.24
N ASP A 133 -10.05 -7.24 17.44
CA ASP A 133 -8.87 -7.15 18.27
C ASP A 133 -9.17 -7.69 19.67
N GLU A 134 -8.30 -8.59 20.17
CA GLU A 134 -8.50 -9.24 21.49
C GLU A 134 -8.31 -8.25 22.63
N ASP A 135 -7.48 -7.24 22.44
CA ASP A 135 -7.20 -6.20 23.44
C ASP A 135 -8.22 -5.06 23.39
N GLY A 136 -9.05 -5.01 22.33
CA GLY A 136 -10.10 -4.03 22.14
C GLY A 136 -9.59 -2.70 21.59
N ASP A 137 -8.48 -2.71 20.88
CA ASP A 137 -7.87 -1.52 20.29
C ASP A 137 -8.66 -0.98 19.09
N ASP A 138 -8.51 0.32 18.83
CA ASP A 138 -9.14 1.00 17.70
C ASP A 138 -8.47 0.59 16.38
N LEU A 139 -9.25 0.02 15.48
CA LEU A 139 -8.75 -0.50 14.21
C LEU A 139 -8.82 0.51 13.07
N THR A 140 -7.81 0.45 12.19
CA THR A 140 -7.84 1.09 10.88
C THR A 140 -7.59 0.09 9.76
N TYR A 141 -8.22 0.33 8.60
CA TYR A 141 -8.25 -0.54 7.45
C TYR A 141 -7.58 0.12 6.25
N CYS A 142 -6.86 -0.68 5.46
CA CYS A 142 -6.25 -0.25 4.21
C CYS A 142 -6.40 -1.36 3.17
N TRP A 143 -7.33 -1.17 2.23
CA TRP A 143 -7.47 -2.04 1.08
C TRP A 143 -6.52 -1.63 -0.03
N GLU A 144 -5.73 -2.56 -0.55
CA GLU A 144 -4.71 -2.32 -1.57
C GLU A 144 -4.80 -3.36 -2.68
N GLN A 145 -4.66 -2.92 -3.93
CA GLN A 145 -4.55 -3.86 -5.04
C GLN A 145 -3.23 -4.63 -4.93
N TYR A 146 -3.30 -5.94 -5.16
CA TYR A 146 -2.16 -6.84 -5.00
C TYR A 146 -1.86 -7.58 -6.31
N ASP A 147 -1.73 -6.81 -7.39
CA ASP A 147 -1.34 -7.29 -8.70
C ASP A 147 0.04 -6.77 -9.07
N LEU A 148 0.86 -7.66 -9.61
CA LEU A 148 2.18 -7.35 -10.11
C LEU A 148 2.18 -7.47 -11.63
N GLY A 149 2.91 -6.59 -12.32
CA GLY A 149 2.95 -6.62 -13.78
C GLY A 149 4.18 -5.95 -14.37
N PRO A 150 4.27 -5.87 -15.68
CA PRO A 150 5.36 -5.17 -16.35
C PRO A 150 5.26 -3.66 -16.13
N VAL A 151 6.38 -2.99 -16.35
CA VAL A 151 6.43 -1.52 -16.35
C VAL A 151 5.62 -0.98 -17.54
N VAL A 152 4.56 -0.26 -17.22
CA VAL A 152 3.73 0.42 -18.23
C VAL A 152 3.36 1.81 -17.72
N SER A 153 3.12 2.74 -18.66
CA SER A 153 2.60 4.05 -18.27
C SER A 153 1.21 3.93 -17.65
N ILE A 154 0.94 4.74 -16.61
CA ILE A 154 -0.39 4.84 -15.99
C ILE A 154 -1.48 5.19 -17.00
N ASN A 155 -1.12 5.81 -18.15
CA ASN A 155 -2.03 6.19 -19.21
C ASN A 155 -2.07 5.19 -20.37
N ALA A 156 -1.28 4.11 -20.31
CA ALA A 156 -1.27 3.10 -21.36
C ALA A 156 -2.64 2.43 -21.51
N PRO A 157 -3.03 2.04 -22.74
CA PRO A 157 -4.16 1.17 -22.96
C PRO A 157 -4.03 -0.12 -22.16
N GLN A 158 -5.10 -0.59 -21.56
CA GLN A 158 -5.10 -1.84 -20.83
C GLN A 158 -5.08 -3.04 -21.78
N ASN A 159 -4.33 -4.07 -21.41
CA ASN A 159 -4.22 -5.33 -22.12
C ASN A 159 -4.80 -6.46 -21.24
N PRO A 160 -5.72 -7.31 -21.76
CA PRO A 160 -6.29 -8.39 -20.96
C PRO A 160 -5.25 -9.47 -20.55
N ASP A 161 -4.16 -9.60 -21.30
CA ASP A 161 -3.10 -10.59 -21.03
C ASP A 161 -2.04 -10.08 -20.05
N VAL A 162 -2.22 -8.87 -19.52
CA VAL A 162 -1.22 -8.23 -18.65
C VAL A 162 -1.87 -7.71 -17.39
N THR A 163 -1.46 -8.25 -16.26
CA THR A 163 -1.81 -7.70 -14.95
C THR A 163 -0.94 -6.49 -14.64
N ILE A 164 -1.56 -5.41 -14.21
CA ILE A 164 -0.90 -4.19 -13.73
C ILE A 164 -1.71 -3.61 -12.59
N PRO A 165 -1.10 -2.93 -11.63
CA PRO A 165 -1.87 -2.18 -10.64
C PRO A 165 -2.62 -1.01 -11.31
N LEU A 166 -3.89 -0.86 -10.98
CA LEU A 166 -4.78 0.20 -11.49
C LEU A 166 -5.22 1.16 -10.39
N PHE A 167 -5.14 0.72 -9.13
CA PHE A 167 -5.63 1.46 -7.98
C PHE A 167 -4.49 1.74 -7.00
N MET A 168 -4.27 3.03 -6.74
CA MET A 168 -3.27 3.49 -5.75
C MET A 168 -3.65 3.06 -4.34
N SER A 169 -2.66 2.91 -3.48
CA SER A 169 -2.88 2.79 -2.04
C SER A 169 -3.45 4.10 -1.47
N ARG A 170 -4.27 4.01 -0.44
CA ARG A 170 -4.87 5.14 0.26
C ARG A 170 -4.60 5.06 1.75
N THR A 171 -4.50 6.21 2.40
CA THR A 171 -4.32 6.31 3.85
C THR A 171 -5.31 5.42 4.59
N PRO A 172 -4.84 4.58 5.54
CA PRO A 172 -5.71 3.78 6.39
C PRO A 172 -6.77 4.64 7.10
N THR A 173 -7.98 4.13 7.21
CA THR A 173 -9.11 4.81 7.86
C THR A 173 -9.83 3.85 8.81
N THR A 174 -10.66 4.37 9.69
CA THR A 174 -11.55 3.57 10.54
C THR A 174 -12.72 2.96 9.77
N ASP A 175 -12.94 3.39 8.51
CA ASP A 175 -13.94 2.80 7.63
C ASP A 175 -13.39 1.48 7.08
N ASN A 176 -14.10 0.41 7.31
CA ASN A 176 -13.74 -0.94 6.88
C ASN A 176 -14.09 -1.23 5.40
N LEU A 177 -14.72 -0.26 4.73
CA LEU A 177 -15.15 -0.33 3.35
C LEU A 177 -14.33 0.61 2.47
N ARG A 178 -13.91 0.15 1.29
CA ARG A 178 -13.29 0.98 0.26
C ARG A 178 -14.00 0.84 -1.07
N SER A 179 -14.38 1.97 -1.68
CA SER A 179 -14.88 2.04 -3.05
C SER A 179 -13.71 2.16 -4.05
N PHE A 180 -13.83 1.46 -5.19
CA PHE A 180 -12.88 1.45 -6.31
C PHE A 180 -13.57 1.87 -7.62
N PRO A 181 -13.27 3.06 -8.18
CA PRO A 181 -12.48 4.17 -7.62
C PRO A 181 -13.13 4.74 -6.35
N SER A 182 -12.47 5.74 -5.73
CA SER A 182 -13.05 6.42 -4.57
C SER A 182 -14.42 7.01 -4.90
N LEU A 183 -15.31 7.02 -3.91
CA LEU A 183 -16.65 7.56 -4.06
C LEU A 183 -16.64 8.99 -4.62
N ASN A 184 -15.71 9.83 -4.20
CA ASN A 184 -15.57 11.19 -4.72
C ASN A 184 -15.25 11.22 -6.23
N THR A 185 -14.34 10.35 -6.68
CA THR A 185 -14.02 10.18 -8.11
C THR A 185 -15.25 9.75 -8.91
N ILE A 186 -16.05 8.82 -8.37
CA ILE A 186 -17.29 8.34 -9.01
C ILE A 186 -18.32 9.47 -9.11
N LEU A 187 -18.58 10.17 -8.01
CA LEU A 187 -19.60 11.22 -7.96
C LEU A 187 -19.26 12.43 -8.84
N GLN A 188 -17.99 12.73 -9.01
CA GLN A 188 -17.54 13.81 -9.87
C GLN A 188 -17.39 13.40 -11.35
N ASN A 189 -17.61 12.13 -11.66
CA ASN A 189 -17.37 11.54 -12.98
C ASN A 189 -15.97 11.91 -13.54
N GLN A 190 -14.96 11.83 -12.67
CA GLN A 190 -13.59 12.15 -13.01
C GLN A 190 -12.78 10.88 -13.24
N SER A 191 -11.76 10.99 -14.09
CA SER A 191 -10.69 10.00 -14.17
C SER A 191 -9.53 10.44 -13.27
N ASN A 192 -8.97 9.52 -12.53
CA ASN A 192 -7.78 9.74 -11.71
C ASN A 192 -6.69 8.77 -12.19
N ASN A 193 -5.49 9.29 -12.42
CA ASN A 193 -4.34 8.48 -12.87
C ASN A 193 -4.00 7.32 -11.93
N GLY A 194 -4.27 7.48 -10.64
CA GLY A 194 -4.06 6.44 -9.63
C GLY A 194 -5.27 5.54 -9.36
N GLU A 195 -6.40 5.70 -10.07
CA GLU A 195 -7.62 4.90 -9.85
C GLU A 195 -8.38 4.71 -11.16
N ARG A 196 -8.02 3.67 -11.89
CA ARG A 196 -8.57 3.38 -13.22
C ARG A 196 -9.39 2.09 -13.19
N LEU A 197 -10.63 2.17 -13.62
CA LEU A 197 -11.45 0.96 -13.82
C LEU A 197 -10.89 0.08 -14.94
N PRO A 198 -11.00 -1.25 -14.83
CA PRO A 198 -10.59 -2.16 -15.88
C PRO A 198 -11.51 -2.01 -17.11
N THR A 199 -10.91 -1.70 -18.26
CA THR A 199 -11.62 -1.59 -19.55
C THR A 199 -11.60 -2.89 -20.35
N VAL A 200 -10.84 -3.88 -19.87
CA VAL A 200 -10.72 -5.23 -20.43
C VAL A 200 -11.08 -6.26 -19.37
N GLY A 201 -11.44 -7.47 -19.79
CA GLY A 201 -11.63 -8.58 -18.87
C GLY A 201 -10.28 -8.97 -18.24
N ARG A 202 -10.21 -9.02 -16.91
CA ARG A 202 -9.02 -9.41 -16.17
C ARG A 202 -9.39 -9.83 -14.75
N GLU A 203 -8.53 -10.57 -14.13
CA GLU A 203 -8.53 -10.81 -12.69
C GLU A 203 -7.85 -9.64 -11.97
N MET A 204 -8.31 -9.34 -10.77
CA MET A 204 -7.69 -8.37 -9.88
C MET A 204 -7.69 -8.94 -8.46
N ASN A 205 -6.55 -8.82 -7.80
CA ASN A 205 -6.34 -9.27 -6.44
C ASN A 205 -6.22 -8.09 -5.49
N PHE A 206 -6.78 -8.21 -4.31
CA PHE A 206 -6.74 -7.18 -3.29
C PHE A 206 -6.37 -7.77 -1.94
N LYS A 207 -5.73 -6.97 -1.09
CA LYS A 207 -5.46 -7.30 0.31
C LYS A 207 -5.93 -6.17 1.21
N CYS A 208 -6.46 -6.53 2.38
CA CYS A 208 -6.76 -5.58 3.44
C CYS A 208 -5.73 -5.70 4.54
N THR A 209 -5.09 -4.58 4.88
CA THR A 209 -4.26 -4.47 6.07
C THR A 209 -5.07 -3.84 7.19
N VAL A 210 -5.16 -4.51 8.34
CA VAL A 210 -5.78 -3.97 9.55
C VAL A 210 -4.70 -3.64 10.57
N ARG A 211 -4.79 -2.50 11.21
CA ARG A 211 -3.85 -1.98 12.22
C ARG A 211 -4.60 -1.66 13.49
N ASP A 212 -4.08 -2.12 14.61
CA ASP A 212 -4.59 -1.86 15.96
C ASP A 212 -4.25 -0.45 16.48
N ASN A 213 -3.29 0.24 15.85
CA ASN A 213 -2.82 1.58 16.24
C ASN A 213 -2.40 1.69 17.70
N ASN A 214 -2.14 0.57 18.36
CA ASN A 214 -1.71 0.55 19.75
C ASN A 214 -0.31 1.17 19.86
N LEU A 215 -0.26 2.28 20.58
CA LEU A 215 0.97 2.97 20.97
C LEU A 215 1.24 2.63 22.42
N GLU A 216 1.83 1.48 22.72
CA GLU A 216 2.14 1.09 24.08
C GLU A 216 2.80 2.23 24.89
N SER A 217 2.36 2.41 26.10
CA SER A 217 2.88 3.36 27.06
C SER A 217 4.32 3.05 27.41
N GLY A 218 5.24 3.60 26.67
CA GLY A 218 6.70 3.35 26.80
C GLY A 218 7.52 3.97 25.70
N GLY A 219 6.89 4.69 24.78
CA GLY A 219 7.56 5.51 23.76
C GLY A 219 8.08 4.75 22.53
N SER A 220 7.88 3.46 22.44
CA SER A 220 8.09 2.70 21.22
C SER A 220 6.72 2.32 20.65
N GLY A 221 6.15 3.19 19.83
CA GLY A 221 4.91 2.88 19.13
C GLY A 221 5.07 1.59 18.30
N ARG A 222 4.36 0.55 18.68
CA ARG A 222 4.34 -0.74 18.01
C ARG A 222 2.93 -0.98 17.49
N ALA A 223 2.68 -0.54 16.27
CA ALA A 223 1.51 -1.00 15.57
C ALA A 223 1.75 -2.44 15.08
N LEU A 224 0.95 -3.37 15.54
CA LEU A 224 0.89 -4.70 14.95
C LEU A 224 -0.03 -4.63 13.74
N VAL A 225 0.41 -5.25 12.66
CA VAL A 225 -0.33 -5.27 11.41
C VAL A 225 -0.67 -6.70 11.10
N ASN A 226 -1.95 -7.02 11.03
CA ASN A 226 -2.40 -8.29 10.49
C ASN A 226 -2.86 -8.10 9.05
N GLN A 227 -2.41 -9.00 8.18
CA GLN A 227 -2.81 -9.05 6.78
C GLN A 227 -3.87 -10.12 6.65
N GLY A 228 -5.11 -9.72 6.42
CA GLY A 228 -6.12 -10.63 5.92
C GLY A 228 -5.86 -10.85 4.43
N GLU A 229 -5.69 -12.09 4.01
CA GLU A 229 -5.75 -12.47 2.61
C GLU A 229 -7.22 -12.55 2.22
N GLY A 230 -7.63 -11.73 1.27
CA GLY A 230 -8.96 -11.71 0.68
C GLY A 230 -8.89 -11.62 -0.81
#